data_798814746da6ce9b347b6f94badfd130
#
_entry.id   798814746da6ce9b347b6f94badfd130
#
_cell.length_a   1.000
_cell.length_b   1.000
_cell.length_c   1.000
_cell.angle_alpha   90.00
_cell.angle_beta   90.00
_cell.angle_gamma   90.00
#
_symmetry.space_group_name_H-M   'P 1'
#
loop_
_entity.id
_entity.type
_entity.pdbx_description
1 polymer ?
#
loop_
_entity_poly.entity_id
_entity_poly.type
_entity_poly.pdbx_seq_one_letter_code
_entity_poly.pdbx_strand_id
1 'polypeptide(L)'
;MTRKDLGFSPRFSMPITVHLSGHLKPFSNGEVEVALPGDHATVGDVLNSLWKKHLALRDRVLNEQGEIRQHVNIFVGSDDIKRQKGLETPICSNEIHIFNAVSGG
;
A
#
# COMPACT_ATOMS: atom_id res chain seq x y z
N MET A 1 -4.15 -27.53 -20.00
CA MET A 1 -4.05 -26.96 -19.89
C MET A 1 -3.82 -26.35 -19.10
N THR A 2 -3.74 -26.49 -19.05
CA THR A 2 -3.66 -25.88 -18.55
C THR A 2 -3.03 -25.21 -17.88
N ARG A 3 -2.96 -25.23 -17.97
CA ARG A 3 -2.54 -24.50 -17.61
C ARG A 3 -2.09 -23.74 -16.99
N LYS A 4 -2.34 -23.72 -16.90
CA LYS A 4 -2.15 -22.85 -16.62
C LYS A 4 -1.62 -22.40 -15.77
N ASP A 5 -1.70 -22.74 -15.64
CA ASP A 5 -1.25 -22.28 -15.04
C ASP A 5 -0.56 -22.05 -14.45
N LEU A 6 -0.55 -22.64 -14.73
CA LEU A 6 0.23 -22.35 -14.54
C LEU A 6 0.82 -21.41 -14.10
N GLY A 7 0.75 -21.27 -14.68
CA GLY A 7 1.32 -20.21 -14.27
C GLY A 7 0.98 -19.61 -13.04
N PHE A 8 1.09 -20.07 -12.37
CA PHE A 8 0.92 -19.54 -11.28
C PHE A 8 1.58 -18.22 -11.08
N SER A 9 0.83 -17.19 -11.10
CA SER A 9 1.31 -15.86 -10.91
C SER A 9 1.46 -15.58 -9.43
N PRO A 10 2.53 -14.93 -9.02
CA PRO A 10 2.64 -14.52 -7.62
C PRO A 10 1.80 -13.31 -7.28
N ARG A 11 1.08 -12.77 -8.26
CA ARG A 11 0.32 -11.56 -8.03
C ARG A 11 -0.97 -11.86 -7.30
N PHE A 12 -1.31 -10.97 -6.38
CA PHE A 12 -2.55 -11.08 -5.64
C PHE A 12 -3.65 -10.46 -6.49
N SER A 13 -4.64 -11.26 -6.88
CA SER A 13 -5.65 -10.80 -7.82
C SER A 13 -6.94 -10.31 -7.20
N MET A 14 -7.08 -10.38 -5.90
CA MET A 14 -8.27 -9.84 -5.24
C MET A 14 -8.11 -8.34 -5.06
N PRO A 15 -9.21 -7.59 -5.04
CA PRO A 15 -9.12 -6.17 -4.75
C PRO A 15 -8.43 -5.93 -3.42
N ILE A 16 -7.59 -4.91 -3.41
CA ILE A 16 -6.88 -4.51 -2.20
C ILE A 16 -7.63 -3.32 -1.61
N THR A 17 -7.83 -3.33 -0.31
CA THR A 17 -8.35 -2.18 0.40
C THR A 17 -7.22 -1.53 1.17
N VAL A 18 -6.98 -0.26 0.89
CA VAL A 18 -5.97 0.52 1.61
C VAL A 18 -6.68 1.35 2.66
N HIS A 19 -6.30 1.15 3.92
CA HIS A 19 -6.84 1.89 5.05
C HIS A 19 -5.89 3.02 5.38
N LEU A 20 -6.41 4.24 5.45
CA LEU A 20 -5.61 5.44 5.68
C LEU A 20 -5.95 6.05 7.03
N SER A 21 -4.95 6.53 7.73
CA SER A 21 -5.18 7.24 8.98
C SER A 21 -5.89 8.56 8.71
N GLY A 22 -6.55 9.08 9.73
CA GLY A 22 -7.29 10.33 9.58
C GLY A 22 -6.42 11.51 9.16
N HIS A 23 -5.14 11.49 9.50
CA HIS A 23 -4.22 12.55 9.11
C HIS A 23 -4.06 12.66 7.59
N LEU A 24 -4.38 11.60 6.87
CA LEU A 24 -4.21 11.57 5.43
C LEU A 24 -5.48 11.99 4.68
N LYS A 25 -6.59 12.17 5.38
CA LYS A 25 -7.85 12.55 4.73
C LYS A 25 -7.76 13.77 3.83
N PRO A 26 -7.04 14.83 4.21
CA PRO A 26 -6.97 16.01 3.33
C PRO A 26 -6.35 15.71 1.97
N PHE A 27 -5.60 14.61 1.88
CA PHE A 27 -4.88 14.26 0.67
C PHE A 27 -5.54 13.12 -0.09
N SER A 28 -6.68 12.62 0.40
CA SER A 28 -7.41 11.51 -0.21
C SER A 28 -8.88 11.85 -0.43
N ASN A 29 -9.22 13.14 -0.51
CA ASN A 29 -10.61 13.59 -0.65
C ASN A 29 -11.50 13.04 0.46
N GLY A 30 -10.93 12.89 1.66
CA GLY A 30 -11.68 12.43 2.81
C GLY A 30 -11.83 10.92 2.91
N GLU A 31 -11.27 10.17 1.97
CA GLU A 31 -11.38 8.70 2.00
C GLU A 31 -10.40 8.12 3.00
N VAL A 32 -10.89 7.19 3.81
CA VAL A 32 -10.03 6.42 4.73
C VAL A 32 -9.95 4.97 4.31
N GLU A 33 -10.72 4.55 3.32
CA GLU A 33 -10.64 3.22 2.73
C GLU A 33 -10.69 3.38 1.23
N VAL A 34 -9.65 2.93 0.55
CA VAL A 34 -9.55 3.05 -0.89
C VAL A 34 -9.46 1.65 -1.47
N ALA A 35 -10.41 1.30 -2.33
CA ALA A 35 -10.41 0.00 -2.99
C ALA A 35 -9.61 0.10 -4.28
N LEU A 36 -8.66 -0.81 -4.46
CA LEU A 36 -7.80 -0.84 -5.63
C LEU A 36 -7.98 -2.18 -6.32
N PRO A 37 -8.70 -2.20 -7.44
CA PRO A 37 -8.87 -3.44 -8.19
C PRO A 37 -7.62 -3.77 -8.99
N GLY A 38 -7.56 -5.00 -9.47
CA GLY A 38 -6.46 -5.43 -10.33
C GLY A 38 -5.45 -6.26 -9.58
N ASP A 39 -4.43 -6.66 -10.31
CA ASP A 39 -3.38 -7.52 -9.78
C ASP A 39 -2.25 -6.69 -9.19
N HIS A 40 -1.76 -7.12 -8.05
CA HIS A 40 -0.65 -6.45 -7.39
C HIS A 40 0.31 -7.51 -6.87
N ALA A 41 1.59 -7.35 -7.15
CA ALA A 41 2.61 -8.28 -6.68
C ALA A 41 3.23 -7.82 -5.38
N THR A 42 3.48 -6.51 -5.25
CA THR A 42 4.20 -5.96 -4.11
C THR A 42 3.46 -4.75 -3.56
N VAL A 43 3.89 -4.32 -2.38
CA VAL A 43 3.38 -3.10 -1.78
C VAL A 43 3.61 -1.91 -2.71
N GLY A 44 4.78 -1.87 -3.37
CA GLY A 44 5.04 -0.79 -4.33
C GLY A 44 4.01 -0.72 -5.43
N ASP A 45 3.57 -1.87 -5.93
CA ASP A 45 2.52 -1.92 -6.96
C ASP A 45 1.22 -1.34 -6.44
N VAL A 46 0.87 -1.69 -5.21
CA VAL A 46 -0.36 -1.18 -4.59
C VAL A 46 -0.28 0.35 -4.44
N LEU A 47 0.86 0.83 -3.96
CA LEU A 47 1.03 2.26 -3.78
C LEU A 47 0.98 3.02 -5.10
N ASN A 48 1.56 2.45 -6.16
CA ASN A 48 1.47 3.08 -7.47
C ASN A 48 0.02 3.22 -7.93
N SER A 49 -0.80 2.21 -7.68
CA SER A 49 -2.22 2.30 -7.99
C SER A 49 -2.90 3.35 -7.13
N LEU A 50 -2.51 3.44 -5.86
CA LEU A 50 -3.08 4.43 -4.95
C LEU A 50 -2.75 5.86 -5.42
N TRP A 51 -1.52 6.09 -5.89
CA TRP A 51 -1.13 7.42 -6.37
C TRP A 51 -1.92 7.84 -7.59
N LYS A 52 -2.37 6.87 -8.40
CA LYS A 52 -3.19 7.20 -9.56
C LYS A 52 -4.55 7.73 -9.16
N LYS A 53 -5.05 7.31 -8.01
CA LYS A 53 -6.33 7.79 -7.50
C LYS A 53 -6.16 9.06 -6.69
N HIS A 54 -5.11 9.14 -5.90
CA HIS A 54 -4.89 10.23 -4.97
C HIS A 54 -3.43 10.62 -4.99
N LEU A 55 -3.05 11.36 -6.02
CA LEU A 55 -1.65 11.71 -6.21
C LEU A 55 -1.06 12.49 -5.03
N ALA A 56 -1.89 13.27 -4.37
CA ALA A 56 -1.42 14.07 -3.23
C ALA A 56 -0.94 13.23 -2.07
N LEU A 57 -1.37 11.96 -1.99
CA LEU A 57 -0.91 11.09 -0.92
C LEU A 57 0.55 10.73 -1.06
N ARG A 58 1.06 10.70 -2.29
CA ARG A 58 2.42 10.25 -2.52
C ARG A 58 3.43 11.02 -1.68
N ASP A 59 3.31 12.34 -1.69
CA ASP A 59 4.28 13.19 -0.97
C ASP A 59 4.11 13.11 0.54
N ARG A 60 2.98 12.58 1.00
CA ARG A 60 2.77 12.39 2.43
C ARG A 60 3.38 11.07 2.90
N VAL A 61 3.49 10.10 2.01
CA VAL A 61 3.95 8.75 2.35
C VAL A 61 5.42 8.56 1.96
N LEU A 62 5.81 9.10 0.80
CA LEU A 62 7.17 8.94 0.29
C LEU A 62 7.91 10.27 0.32
N ASN A 63 9.23 10.19 0.48
CA ASN A 63 10.08 11.36 0.40
C ASN A 63 10.50 11.60 -1.05
N GLU A 64 11.40 12.55 -1.27
CA GLU A 64 11.82 12.91 -2.61
C GLU A 64 12.62 11.82 -3.30
N GLN A 65 13.21 10.92 -2.54
CA GLN A 65 13.95 9.79 -3.08
C GLN A 65 13.06 8.60 -3.37
N GLY A 66 11.75 8.71 -3.09
CA GLY A 66 10.84 7.59 -3.27
C GLY A 66 10.85 6.60 -2.13
N GLU A 67 11.42 6.96 -1.01
CA GLU A 67 11.48 6.09 0.15
C GLU A 67 10.33 6.41 1.12
N ILE A 68 9.91 5.41 1.87
CA ILE A 68 8.86 5.60 2.86
C ILE A 68 9.38 6.54 3.94
N ARG A 69 8.60 7.58 4.25
CA ARG A 69 9.01 8.53 5.27
C ARG A 69 9.12 7.85 6.63
N GLN A 70 10.06 8.32 7.44
CA GLN A 70 10.39 7.68 8.70
C GLN A 70 9.20 7.54 9.63
N HIS A 71 8.30 8.50 9.64
CA HIS A 71 7.15 8.49 10.53
C HIS A 71 5.92 7.84 9.92
N VAL A 72 6.05 7.23 8.75
CA VAL A 72 4.95 6.54 8.10
C VAL A 72 5.12 5.05 8.31
N ASN A 73 4.04 4.39 8.70
CA ASN A 73 4.02 2.95 8.88
C ASN A 73 3.05 2.33 7.89
N ILE A 74 3.49 1.25 7.24
CA ILE A 74 2.67 0.54 6.27
C ILE A 74 2.66 -0.94 6.66
N PHE A 75 1.46 -1.49 6.77
CA PHE A 75 1.28 -2.88 7.13
C PHE A 75 0.53 -3.61 6.02
N VAL A 76 0.97 -4.82 5.70
CA VAL A 76 0.23 -5.75 4.87
C VAL A 76 -0.41 -6.73 5.83
N GLY A 77 -1.73 -6.64 5.99
CA GLY A 77 -2.37 -7.36 7.07
C GLY A 77 -1.80 -6.87 8.39
N SER A 78 -1.15 -7.75 9.11
CA SER A 78 -0.54 -7.40 10.39
C SER A 78 0.98 -7.28 10.32
N ASP A 79 1.56 -7.37 9.11
CA ASP A 79 3.01 -7.36 8.95
C ASP A 79 3.53 -5.98 8.58
N ASP A 80 4.42 -5.45 9.42
CA ASP A 80 5.08 -4.17 9.15
C ASP A 80 6.09 -4.38 8.02
N ILE A 81 5.94 -3.66 6.92
CA ILE A 81 6.81 -3.88 5.76
C ILE A 81 8.24 -3.45 6.02
N LYS A 82 8.48 -2.60 7.01
CA LYS A 82 9.86 -2.23 7.36
C LYS A 82 10.62 -3.42 7.92
N ARG A 83 9.91 -4.39 8.46
CA ARG A 83 10.51 -5.62 8.95
C ARG A 83 10.56 -6.69 7.89
N GLN A 84 10.07 -6.39 6.69
CA GLN A 84 10.07 -7.29 5.56
C GLN A 84 10.99 -6.72 4.50
N LYS A 85 10.48 -6.50 3.30
CA LYS A 85 11.27 -6.00 2.18
C LYS A 85 10.87 -4.59 1.75
N GLY A 86 10.25 -3.83 2.64
CA GLY A 86 9.82 -2.49 2.30
C GLY A 86 8.83 -2.51 1.15
N LEU A 87 9.05 -1.67 0.16
CA LEU A 87 8.15 -1.59 -0.99
C LEU A 87 8.13 -2.86 -1.82
N GLU A 88 9.13 -3.73 -1.70
CA GLU A 88 9.18 -4.98 -2.43
C GLU A 88 8.52 -6.13 -1.67
N THR A 89 7.92 -5.83 -0.51
CA THR A 89 7.22 -6.84 0.26
C THR A 89 6.08 -7.41 -0.58
N PRO A 90 6.02 -8.75 -0.73
CA PRO A 90 4.93 -9.36 -1.47
C PRO A 90 3.59 -9.14 -0.79
N ILE A 91 2.54 -9.06 -1.58
CA ILE A 91 1.19 -8.90 -1.05
C ILE A 91 0.69 -10.28 -0.62
N CYS A 92 0.40 -10.42 0.66
CA CYS A 92 -0.13 -11.68 1.21
C CYS A 92 -1.46 -11.47 1.91
N SER A 93 -2.00 -10.27 1.82
CA SER A 93 -3.30 -9.93 2.41
C SER A 93 -3.96 -8.89 1.53
N ASN A 94 -5.28 -8.87 1.51
CA ASN A 94 -5.99 -7.86 0.73
C ASN A 94 -6.20 -6.57 1.50
N GLU A 95 -5.54 -6.42 2.65
CA GLU A 95 -5.67 -5.20 3.43
C GLU A 95 -4.31 -4.59 3.68
N ILE A 96 -4.20 -3.33 3.31
CA ILE A 96 -2.99 -2.54 3.51
C ILE A 96 -3.37 -1.40 4.45
N HIS A 97 -2.55 -1.14 5.46
CA HIS A 97 -2.79 -0.06 6.39
C HIS A 97 -1.65 0.94 6.31
N ILE A 98 -1.98 2.20 6.08
CA ILE A 98 -0.99 3.28 6.05
C ILE A 98 -1.38 4.29 7.11
N PHE A 99 -0.47 4.54 8.04
CA PHE A 99 -0.74 5.52 9.07
C PHE A 99 0.54 6.21 9.50
N ASN A 100 0.36 7.43 9.95
CA ASN A 100 1.49 8.21 10.45
C ASN A 100 1.66 7.94 11.92
N ALA A 101 2.90 7.69 12.31
CA ALA A 101 3.21 7.63 13.73
C ALA A 101 3.08 9.04 14.27
N VAL A 102 2.25 9.20 15.27
CA VAL A 102 2.17 10.49 15.93
C VAL A 102 3.34 10.55 16.86
N SER A 103 4.24 11.47 16.60
CA SER A 103 5.36 11.62 17.51
C SER A 103 4.75 12.00 18.83
N GLY A 104 5.04 11.24 19.79
CA GLY A 104 4.41 11.37 21.06
C GLY A 104 4.70 12.67 21.72
N GLY A 105 5.01 13.39 20.95
CA GLY A 105 5.03 14.80 21.44
C GLY A 105 4.48 14.79 21.57
#